data_50748160fc89a52fbdcf264a1425af77
#
_entry.id   50748160fc89a52fbdcf264a1425af77
#
_cell.length_a   1.000
_cell.length_b   1.000
_cell.length_c   1.000
_cell.angle_alpha   90.00
_cell.angle_beta   90.00
_cell.angle_gamma   90.00
#
_symmetry.space_group_name_H-M   'P 1'
#
loop_
_entity.id
_entity.type
_entity.pdbx_description
1 polymer ?
#
loop_
_entity_poly.entity_id
_entity_poly.type
_entity_poly.pdbx_seq_one_letter_code
_entity_poly.pdbx_strand_id
1 'polypeptide(L)'
;LILGDANRYGGSNTRPKIDDVRFYRGILNAADVGAIYNNGNGDIGSPKFAITSPSSLIGTVGKSLSYQITTDVAYGMTGYNSTITYEILNKPSWLSVNGTTGSVSGTPTISGTFSFQAKASNTLGSGIKDITITVSDYGNWNYALSFTTDYNSNDPLQDWNMLVRLSQDSSNGAGNAGFRYSQASSNGGDLRFITKAGEELKYEIANWNT
;
A
#
# COMPACT_ATOMS: atom_id res chain seq x y z
N LEU A 1 -9.14 -15.63 36.07
CA LEU A 1 -10.44 -15.19 35.58
C LEU A 1 -11.50 -15.94 36.38
N ILE A 2 -12.24 -15.23 37.23
CA ILE A 2 -13.37 -15.80 37.97
C ILE A 2 -14.63 -15.42 37.20
N LEU A 3 -15.17 -16.38 36.44
CA LEU A 3 -16.49 -16.22 35.82
C LEU A 3 -17.54 -16.58 36.87
N GLY A 4 -18.00 -15.56 37.58
CA GLY A 4 -19.14 -15.51 38.49
C GLY A 4 -19.58 -16.79 39.20
N ASP A 5 -19.50 -16.82 40.53
CA ASP A 5 -20.17 -17.82 41.34
C ASP A 5 -21.68 -17.52 41.38
N ALA A 6 -22.44 -18.30 40.63
CA ALA A 6 -23.90 -18.18 40.57
C ALA A 6 -24.62 -18.63 41.85
N ASN A 7 -23.91 -18.94 42.91
CA ASN A 7 -24.48 -19.59 44.12
C ASN A 7 -24.82 -18.61 45.24
N ARG A 8 -24.75 -17.30 45.03
CA ARG A 8 -24.90 -16.32 46.13
C ARG A 8 -26.28 -15.68 46.29
N TYR A 9 -27.24 -15.96 45.41
CA TYR A 9 -28.59 -15.47 45.58
C TYR A 9 -29.61 -16.61 45.45
N GLY A 10 -30.19 -16.96 46.58
CA GLY A 10 -31.18 -18.02 46.68
C GLY A 10 -32.39 -17.78 45.77
N GLY A 11 -32.81 -18.81 45.08
CA GLY A 11 -34.17 -18.95 44.63
C GLY A 11 -34.47 -19.01 43.16
N SER A 12 -33.54 -19.35 42.27
CA SER A 12 -33.93 -19.81 40.94
C SER A 12 -32.87 -20.74 40.35
N ASN A 13 -33.28 -21.91 39.96
CA ASN A 13 -32.45 -22.96 39.35
C ASN A 13 -32.02 -22.65 37.88
N THR A 14 -31.97 -21.39 37.52
CA THR A 14 -31.45 -20.97 36.22
C THR A 14 -29.94 -20.82 36.30
N ARG A 15 -29.22 -21.91 35.99
CA ARG A 15 -27.80 -21.83 35.75
C ARG A 15 -27.58 -20.93 34.54
N PRO A 16 -26.80 -19.84 34.62
CA PRO A 16 -26.49 -19.04 33.46
C PRO A 16 -25.77 -19.96 32.43
N LYS A 17 -26.37 -20.08 31.28
CA LYS A 17 -25.70 -20.72 30.16
C LYS A 17 -24.67 -19.75 29.62
N ILE A 18 -23.39 -20.12 29.66
CA ILE A 18 -22.34 -19.42 28.95
C ILE A 18 -22.26 -20.06 27.59
N ASP A 19 -22.70 -19.34 26.58
CA ASP A 19 -22.81 -19.85 25.22
C ASP A 19 -21.52 -19.70 24.43
N ASP A 20 -20.74 -18.63 24.70
CA ASP A 20 -19.49 -18.36 24.01
C ASP A 20 -18.49 -17.67 24.93
N VAL A 21 -17.28 -18.19 25.02
CA VAL A 21 -16.15 -17.58 25.75
C VAL A 21 -15.01 -17.35 24.77
N ARG A 22 -14.64 -16.09 24.57
CA ARG A 22 -13.57 -15.72 23.66
C ARG A 22 -12.43 -15.04 24.40
N PHE A 23 -11.23 -15.39 24.02
CA PHE A 23 -10.00 -14.77 24.50
C PHE A 23 -9.37 -13.98 23.36
N TYR A 24 -9.10 -12.71 23.60
CA TYR A 24 -8.46 -11.83 22.63
C TYR A 24 -7.03 -11.49 23.07
N ARG A 25 -6.11 -11.53 22.15
CA ARG A 25 -4.73 -11.13 22.39
C ARG A 25 -4.55 -9.67 22.03
N GLY A 26 -5.00 -8.78 22.90
CA GLY A 26 -4.91 -7.33 22.67
C GLY A 26 -6.05 -6.59 23.36
N ILE A 27 -6.01 -5.28 23.24
CA ILE A 27 -7.07 -4.39 23.76
C ILE A 27 -8.11 -4.23 22.65
N LEU A 28 -9.34 -4.61 22.94
CA LEU A 28 -10.48 -4.34 22.05
C LEU A 28 -10.88 -2.86 22.20
N ASN A 29 -11.07 -2.18 21.10
CA ASN A 29 -11.68 -0.85 21.09
C ASN A 29 -13.22 -0.94 21.18
N ALA A 30 -13.89 0.18 21.37
CA ALA A 30 -15.35 0.21 21.51
C ALA A 30 -16.11 -0.32 20.29
N ALA A 31 -15.54 -0.13 19.08
CA ALA A 31 -16.14 -0.64 17.84
C ALA A 31 -16.00 -2.17 17.75
N ASP A 32 -14.87 -2.72 18.20
CA ASP A 32 -14.65 -4.16 18.27
C ASP A 32 -15.62 -4.82 19.25
N VAL A 33 -15.82 -4.21 20.41
CA VAL A 33 -16.79 -4.65 21.42
C VAL A 33 -18.22 -4.57 20.87
N GLY A 34 -18.56 -3.49 20.17
CA GLY A 34 -19.85 -3.32 19.53
C GLY A 34 -20.11 -4.37 18.44
N ALA A 35 -19.10 -4.69 17.63
CA ALA A 35 -19.18 -5.73 16.60
C ALA A 35 -19.36 -7.13 17.20
N ILE A 36 -18.72 -7.43 18.33
CA ILE A 36 -18.85 -8.71 19.04
C ILE A 36 -20.25 -8.85 19.65
N TYR A 37 -20.78 -7.78 20.20
CA TYR A 37 -22.10 -7.80 20.85
C TYR A 37 -23.26 -7.60 19.89
N ASN A 38 -23.04 -7.10 18.67
CA ASN A 38 -24.08 -6.77 17.70
C ASN A 38 -25.35 -6.24 18.34
N ASN A 39 -25.22 -5.27 19.24
CA ASN A 39 -26.32 -4.72 20.04
C ASN A 39 -27.17 -5.77 20.81
N GLY A 40 -26.55 -6.85 21.25
CA GLY A 40 -27.22 -7.89 22.04
C GLY A 40 -27.81 -9.04 21.21
N ASN A 41 -27.68 -9.04 19.90
CA ASN A 41 -28.18 -10.12 19.04
C ASN A 41 -27.22 -11.31 18.89
N GLY A 42 -26.09 -11.29 19.58
CA GLY A 42 -25.18 -12.43 19.62
C GLY A 42 -24.57 -12.83 18.29
N ASP A 43 -24.65 -11.96 17.28
CA ASP A 43 -24.00 -12.22 16.02
C ASP A 43 -22.50 -12.02 16.20
N ILE A 44 -21.84 -13.14 16.25
CA ILE A 44 -20.39 -13.23 16.17
C ILE A 44 -19.99 -12.78 14.77
N GLY A 45 -19.80 -11.47 14.63
CA GLY A 45 -19.39 -10.89 13.36
C GLY A 45 -18.29 -11.77 12.73
N SER A 46 -18.52 -12.19 11.51
CA SER A 46 -17.55 -12.96 10.75
C SER A 46 -16.19 -12.28 10.89
N PRO A 47 -15.12 -13.01 11.19
CA PRO A 47 -13.81 -12.42 11.33
C PRO A 47 -13.50 -11.60 10.08
N LYS A 48 -13.38 -10.28 10.26
CA LYS A 48 -13.02 -9.41 9.14
C LYS A 48 -11.56 -9.65 8.81
N PHE A 49 -11.33 -10.23 7.66
CA PHE A 49 -9.98 -10.26 7.10
C PHE A 49 -9.60 -8.83 6.70
N ALA A 50 -8.65 -8.24 7.41
CA ALA A 50 -8.06 -6.99 6.99
C ALA A 50 -6.84 -7.30 6.12
N ILE A 51 -6.80 -6.76 4.91
CA ILE A 51 -5.58 -6.77 4.09
C ILE A 51 -4.71 -5.61 4.56
N THR A 52 -3.53 -5.94 5.09
CA THR A 52 -2.61 -4.99 5.71
C THR A 52 -1.53 -4.46 4.77
N SER A 53 -1.30 -5.14 3.66
CA SER A 53 -0.34 -4.71 2.64
C SER A 53 -0.65 -3.32 2.08
N PRO A 54 0.35 -2.57 1.56
CA PRO A 54 0.17 -1.22 1.03
C PRO A 54 -0.94 -1.10 -0.01
N SER A 55 -1.62 0.05 -0.06
CA SER A 55 -2.68 0.34 -1.04
C SER A 55 -2.17 1.00 -2.31
N SER A 56 -0.89 1.31 -2.39
CA SER A 56 -0.27 1.92 -3.57
C SER A 56 1.06 1.29 -3.90
N LEU A 57 1.34 1.17 -5.20
CA LEU A 57 2.55 0.60 -5.76
C LEU A 57 3.07 1.49 -6.87
N ILE A 58 4.38 1.45 -7.08
CA ILE A 58 5.04 2.09 -8.22
C ILE A 58 5.62 0.98 -9.09
N GLY A 59 5.37 1.06 -10.38
CA GLY A 59 5.92 0.17 -11.40
C GLY A 59 6.64 0.94 -12.50
N THR A 60 7.32 0.21 -13.35
CA THR A 60 8.01 0.75 -14.53
C THR A 60 7.72 -0.14 -15.72
N VAL A 61 7.45 0.45 -16.86
CA VAL A 61 7.24 -0.27 -18.12
C VAL A 61 8.43 -1.20 -18.41
N GLY A 62 8.14 -2.45 -18.73
CA GLY A 62 9.15 -3.46 -19.05
C GLY A 62 9.94 -4.00 -17.85
N LYS A 63 9.67 -3.55 -16.63
CA LYS A 63 10.30 -4.09 -15.42
C LYS A 63 9.32 -4.94 -14.63
N SER A 64 9.81 -6.04 -14.07
CA SER A 64 9.00 -6.91 -13.22
C SER A 64 8.58 -6.16 -11.94
N LEU A 65 7.28 -6.16 -11.67
CA LEU A 65 6.67 -5.66 -10.45
C LEU A 65 6.33 -6.84 -9.55
N SER A 66 6.59 -6.70 -8.26
CA SER A 66 6.26 -7.69 -7.23
C SER A 66 5.55 -7.03 -6.06
N TYR A 67 4.52 -7.69 -5.55
CA TYR A 67 3.75 -7.23 -4.40
C TYR A 67 3.26 -8.44 -3.62
N GLN A 68 3.28 -8.34 -2.29
CA GLN A 68 2.79 -9.39 -1.41
C GLN A 68 1.49 -8.95 -0.74
N ILE A 69 0.42 -9.69 -0.95
CA ILE A 69 -0.80 -9.53 -0.17
C ILE A 69 -0.53 -10.08 1.22
N THR A 70 -0.65 -9.21 2.22
CA THR A 70 -0.58 -9.59 3.64
C THR A 70 -1.92 -9.34 4.29
N THR A 71 -2.28 -10.21 5.21
CA THR A 71 -3.52 -10.12 5.96
C THR A 71 -3.20 -10.03 7.45
N ASP A 72 -3.94 -9.20 8.14
CA ASP A 72 -4.06 -9.34 9.57
C ASP A 72 -5.10 -10.44 9.82
N VAL A 73 -4.63 -11.62 10.17
CA VAL A 73 -5.47 -12.63 10.81
C VAL A 73 -5.63 -12.15 12.24
N ALA A 74 -6.25 -10.96 12.35
CA ALA A 74 -6.53 -10.38 13.63
C ALA A 74 -7.39 -11.35 14.40
N TYR A 75 -6.95 -11.53 15.59
CA TYR A 75 -7.64 -12.18 16.68
C TYR A 75 -7.52 -13.69 16.71
N GLY A 76 -6.26 -14.15 16.91
CA GLY A 76 -5.93 -15.29 17.75
C GLY A 76 -6.94 -16.42 17.86
N MET A 77 -7.59 -16.79 16.79
CA MET A 77 -8.29 -18.07 16.73
C MET A 77 -7.26 -19.16 16.48
N THR A 78 -6.45 -19.41 17.50
CA THR A 78 -5.67 -20.65 17.61
C THR A 78 -6.66 -21.81 17.58
N GLY A 79 -6.72 -22.47 16.46
CA GLY A 79 -7.63 -23.59 16.19
C GLY A 79 -8.30 -23.54 14.82
N TYR A 80 -8.34 -22.38 14.18
CA TYR A 80 -8.82 -22.25 12.81
C TYR A 80 -7.63 -22.21 11.85
N ASN A 81 -7.07 -23.35 11.59
CA ASN A 81 -6.00 -23.55 10.61
C ASN A 81 -6.60 -23.62 9.20
N SER A 82 -7.47 -22.65 8.85
CA SER A 82 -8.03 -22.60 7.53
C SER A 82 -7.06 -21.89 6.59
N THR A 83 -6.63 -22.60 5.57
CA THR A 83 -5.79 -22.09 4.50
C THR A 83 -6.42 -20.84 3.90
N ILE A 84 -5.67 -19.73 3.86
CA ILE A 84 -6.09 -18.52 3.18
C ILE A 84 -5.86 -18.70 1.68
N THR A 85 -6.83 -18.33 0.89
CA THR A 85 -6.73 -18.23 -0.56
C THR A 85 -6.74 -16.76 -0.98
N TYR A 86 -5.96 -16.44 -2.01
CA TYR A 86 -5.77 -15.09 -2.50
C TYR A 86 -6.24 -14.97 -3.95
N GLU A 87 -6.92 -13.88 -4.24
CA GLU A 87 -7.39 -13.53 -5.58
C GLU A 87 -7.10 -12.05 -5.86
N ILE A 88 -6.99 -11.69 -7.12
CA ILE A 88 -7.00 -10.29 -7.57
C ILE A 88 -8.10 -10.10 -8.61
N LEU A 89 -8.99 -9.13 -8.36
CA LEU A 89 -10.14 -8.81 -9.18
C LEU A 89 -9.89 -7.51 -9.93
N ASN A 90 -10.55 -7.33 -11.09
CA ASN A 90 -10.47 -6.11 -11.90
C ASN A 90 -9.02 -5.70 -12.24
N LYS A 91 -8.15 -6.66 -12.45
CA LYS A 91 -6.72 -6.48 -12.63
C LYS A 91 -6.34 -6.16 -14.07
N PRO A 92 -5.22 -5.45 -14.30
CA PRO A 92 -4.58 -5.38 -15.61
C PRO A 92 -4.22 -6.79 -16.12
N SER A 93 -4.23 -6.97 -17.45
CA SER A 93 -3.95 -8.27 -18.08
C SER A 93 -2.56 -8.83 -17.77
N TRP A 94 -1.58 -7.94 -17.58
CA TRP A 94 -0.20 -8.30 -17.26
C TRP A 94 0.06 -8.68 -15.80
N LEU A 95 -0.94 -8.56 -14.90
CA LEU A 95 -0.81 -8.86 -13.47
C LEU A 95 -1.39 -10.24 -13.15
N SER A 96 -0.72 -10.99 -12.30
CA SER A 96 -1.13 -12.31 -11.82
C SER A 96 -0.92 -12.46 -10.33
N VAL A 97 -1.60 -13.41 -9.70
CA VAL A 97 -1.45 -13.74 -8.27
C VAL A 97 -1.24 -15.24 -8.10
N ASN A 98 -0.40 -15.60 -7.17
CA ASN A 98 -0.35 -16.96 -6.64
C ASN A 98 -1.43 -17.09 -5.55
N GLY A 99 -2.47 -17.89 -5.83
CA GLY A 99 -3.63 -18.04 -4.94
C GLY A 99 -3.34 -18.66 -3.58
N THR A 100 -2.18 -19.31 -3.42
CA THR A 100 -1.80 -19.95 -2.15
C THR A 100 -0.91 -19.06 -1.31
N THR A 101 0.03 -18.33 -1.95
CA THR A 101 1.01 -17.52 -1.24
C THR A 101 0.63 -16.05 -1.13
N GLY A 102 -0.31 -15.57 -1.96
CA GLY A 102 -0.67 -14.15 -2.05
C GLY A 102 0.38 -13.30 -2.75
N SER A 103 1.38 -13.92 -3.39
CA SER A 103 2.37 -13.20 -4.20
C SER A 103 1.75 -12.73 -5.51
N VAL A 104 1.78 -11.43 -5.76
CA VAL A 104 1.31 -10.78 -6.98
C VAL A 104 2.51 -10.35 -7.79
N SER A 105 2.51 -10.63 -9.08
CA SER A 105 3.60 -10.28 -9.99
C SER A 105 3.10 -9.99 -11.39
N GLY A 106 3.91 -9.22 -12.13
CA GLY A 106 3.65 -8.93 -13.54
C GLY A 106 4.64 -7.93 -14.09
N THR A 107 4.59 -7.72 -15.41
CA THR A 107 5.42 -6.74 -16.09
C THR A 107 4.53 -5.77 -16.84
N PRO A 108 4.42 -4.51 -16.40
CA PRO A 108 3.63 -3.51 -17.09
C PRO A 108 4.14 -3.29 -18.52
N THR A 109 3.23 -3.14 -19.46
CA THR A 109 3.56 -2.93 -20.89
C THR A 109 3.35 -1.49 -21.35
N ILE A 110 2.61 -0.71 -20.58
CA ILE A 110 2.31 0.72 -20.83
C ILE A 110 2.34 1.49 -19.51
N SER A 111 2.68 2.79 -19.60
CA SER A 111 2.60 3.71 -18.47
C SER A 111 1.15 4.13 -18.18
N GLY A 112 0.91 4.60 -16.96
CA GLY A 112 -0.40 5.06 -16.52
C GLY A 112 -0.75 4.60 -15.10
N THR A 113 -1.97 4.91 -14.68
CA THR A 113 -2.49 4.47 -13.38
C THR A 113 -3.45 3.30 -13.58
N PHE A 114 -3.17 2.23 -12.87
CA PHE A 114 -3.95 0.99 -12.87
C PHE A 114 -4.46 0.70 -11.47
N SER A 115 -5.51 -0.08 -11.36
CA SER A 115 -6.01 -0.57 -10.08
C SER A 115 -6.38 -2.03 -10.17
N PHE A 116 -6.40 -2.68 -9.02
CA PHE A 116 -6.99 -4.00 -8.83
C PHE A 116 -7.51 -4.13 -7.40
N GLN A 117 -8.34 -5.11 -7.16
CA GLN A 117 -8.79 -5.46 -5.82
C GLN A 117 -8.05 -6.69 -5.34
N ALA A 118 -7.30 -6.56 -4.25
CA ALA A 118 -6.76 -7.70 -3.55
C ALA A 118 -7.87 -8.32 -2.68
N LYS A 119 -8.05 -9.63 -2.77
CA LYS A 119 -9.01 -10.39 -1.97
C LYS A 119 -8.28 -11.54 -1.29
N ALA A 120 -8.53 -11.69 0.00
CA ALA A 120 -8.10 -12.82 0.80
C ALA A 120 -9.33 -13.48 1.44
N SER A 121 -9.42 -14.79 1.40
CA SER A 121 -10.59 -15.52 1.91
C SER A 121 -10.21 -16.88 2.49
N ASN A 122 -11.01 -17.31 3.44
CA ASN A 122 -11.03 -18.68 3.94
C ASN A 122 -12.47 -19.10 4.26
N THR A 123 -12.65 -20.24 4.93
CA THR A 123 -13.97 -20.77 5.31
C THR A 123 -14.75 -19.86 6.27
N LEU A 124 -14.10 -18.90 6.92
CA LEU A 124 -14.67 -18.02 7.94
C LEU A 124 -15.09 -16.66 7.38
N GLY A 125 -14.53 -16.25 6.23
CA GLY A 125 -14.85 -14.96 5.65
C GLY A 125 -13.85 -14.50 4.60
N SER A 126 -13.98 -13.24 4.19
CA SER A 126 -13.09 -12.63 3.21
C SER A 126 -12.89 -11.14 3.49
N GLY A 127 -11.74 -10.62 3.06
CA GLY A 127 -11.43 -9.19 3.01
C GLY A 127 -11.05 -8.76 1.60
N ILE A 128 -11.39 -7.53 1.26
CA ILE A 128 -11.07 -6.91 -0.03
C ILE A 128 -10.42 -5.55 0.23
N LYS A 129 -9.41 -5.21 -0.58
CA LYS A 129 -8.75 -3.91 -0.55
C LYS A 129 -8.41 -3.45 -1.96
N ASP A 130 -8.72 -2.19 -2.26
CA ASP A 130 -8.32 -1.56 -3.50
C ASP A 130 -6.85 -1.18 -3.46
N ILE A 131 -6.14 -1.53 -4.53
CA ILE A 131 -4.71 -1.27 -4.72
C ILE A 131 -4.54 -0.48 -6.00
N THR A 132 -3.78 0.61 -5.91
CA THR A 132 -3.44 1.46 -7.06
C THR A 132 -1.99 1.23 -7.47
N ILE A 133 -1.73 1.13 -8.76
CA ILE A 133 -0.39 0.99 -9.34
C ILE A 133 -0.14 2.19 -10.25
N THR A 134 0.87 3.00 -9.96
CA THR A 134 1.35 4.04 -10.86
C THR A 134 2.54 3.49 -11.64
N VAL A 135 2.42 3.40 -12.95
CA VAL A 135 3.46 2.86 -13.86
C VAL A 135 4.03 4.01 -14.67
N SER A 136 5.35 4.19 -14.59
CA SER A 136 6.09 5.12 -15.41
C SER A 136 6.86 4.41 -16.53
N ASP A 137 7.17 5.10 -17.61
CA ASP A 137 7.99 4.58 -18.72
C ASP A 137 9.48 4.95 -18.62
N TYR A 138 9.84 5.67 -17.56
CA TYR A 138 11.19 6.23 -17.39
C TYR A 138 12.26 5.21 -16.99
N GLY A 139 11.91 3.98 -16.67
CA GLY A 139 12.85 2.93 -16.28
C GLY A 139 13.74 2.39 -17.42
N ASN A 140 13.45 2.79 -18.66
CA ASN A 140 14.28 2.48 -19.83
C ASN A 140 15.25 3.62 -20.20
N TRP A 141 15.23 4.70 -19.43
CA TRP A 141 16.17 5.79 -19.61
C TRP A 141 17.53 5.40 -19.08
N ASN A 142 18.55 5.64 -19.89
CA ASN A 142 19.92 5.23 -19.58
C ASN A 142 20.54 6.04 -18.44
N TYR A 143 20.01 7.24 -18.19
CA TYR A 143 20.55 8.18 -17.23
C TYR A 143 19.45 8.78 -16.36
N ALA A 144 19.69 8.79 -15.09
CA ALA A 144 18.83 9.43 -14.09
C ALA A 144 19.67 10.11 -13.02
N LEU A 145 19.25 11.28 -12.59
CA LEU A 145 19.86 12.02 -11.49
C LEU A 145 18.79 12.30 -10.45
N SER A 146 19.04 11.92 -9.21
CA SER A 146 18.14 12.27 -8.10
C SER A 146 18.69 13.45 -7.32
N PHE A 147 17.81 14.36 -6.95
CA PHE A 147 18.12 15.47 -6.05
C PHE A 147 16.98 15.66 -5.04
N THR A 148 17.32 16.16 -3.88
CA THR A 148 16.37 16.52 -2.85
C THR A 148 16.39 18.03 -2.67
N THR A 149 15.22 18.60 -2.41
CA THR A 149 15.11 20.01 -2.04
C THR A 149 15.00 20.10 -0.52
N ASP A 150 15.87 20.86 0.10
CA ASP A 150 15.78 21.16 1.52
C ASP A 150 14.80 22.33 1.71
N TYR A 151 13.53 22.03 1.73
CA TYR A 151 12.50 22.99 2.11
C TYR A 151 12.10 22.73 3.56
N ASN A 152 12.41 23.68 4.41
CA ASN A 152 12.20 23.57 5.84
C ASN A 152 11.19 24.61 6.35
N SER A 153 9.97 24.57 5.80
CA SER A 153 8.84 25.38 6.29
C SER A 153 7.63 24.49 6.57
N ASN A 154 6.86 24.86 7.58
CA ASN A 154 5.60 24.19 7.91
C ASN A 154 4.45 24.57 6.97
N ASP A 155 4.68 25.54 6.08
CA ASP A 155 3.66 25.98 5.13
C ASP A 155 3.83 25.25 3.80
N PRO A 156 2.75 24.67 3.22
CA PRO A 156 2.83 24.06 1.91
C PRO A 156 3.12 25.14 0.85
N LEU A 157 4.11 24.90 0.02
CA LEU A 157 4.39 25.74 -1.14
C LEU A 157 3.27 25.56 -2.17
N GLN A 158 2.60 26.63 -2.52
CA GLN A 158 1.62 26.66 -3.60
C GLN A 158 2.18 27.50 -4.76
N ASP A 159 2.01 27.01 -5.99
CA ASP A 159 2.41 27.69 -7.23
C ASP A 159 3.90 28.12 -7.26
N TRP A 160 4.77 27.26 -6.77
CA TRP A 160 6.19 27.55 -6.66
C TRP A 160 6.99 26.98 -7.83
N ASN A 161 7.82 27.84 -8.44
CA ASN A 161 8.72 27.43 -9.51
C ASN A 161 10.13 27.21 -8.97
N MET A 162 10.70 26.04 -9.19
CA MET A 162 12.06 25.71 -8.82
C MET A 162 13.01 25.87 -10.02
N LEU A 163 14.08 26.66 -9.84
CA LEU A 163 15.14 26.72 -10.82
C LEU A 163 16.09 25.55 -10.65
N VAL A 164 16.15 24.67 -11.66
CA VAL A 164 17.15 23.60 -11.71
C VAL A 164 18.23 23.99 -12.72
N ARG A 165 19.46 24.12 -12.24
CA ARG A 165 20.64 24.35 -13.10
C ARG A 165 21.37 23.04 -13.31
N LEU A 166 21.39 22.57 -14.55
CA LEU A 166 22.19 21.42 -14.95
C LEU A 166 23.55 21.93 -15.46
N SER A 167 24.63 21.40 -14.96
CA SER A 167 25.99 21.77 -15.34
C SER A 167 26.87 20.53 -15.46
N GLN A 168 27.72 20.49 -16.46
CA GLN A 168 28.78 19.48 -16.59
C GLN A 168 29.98 19.76 -15.66
N ASP A 169 30.07 20.98 -15.17
CA ASP A 169 31.19 21.40 -14.34
C ASP A 169 30.97 20.97 -12.88
N SER A 170 31.74 20.00 -12.45
CA SER A 170 31.80 19.55 -11.05
C SER A 170 32.62 20.48 -10.13
N SER A 171 33.28 21.52 -10.68
CA SER A 171 34.25 22.33 -9.94
C SER A 171 33.63 23.29 -8.93
N ASN A 172 32.35 23.59 -9.06
CA ASN A 172 31.65 24.59 -8.23
C ASN A 172 30.80 24.02 -7.09
N GLY A 173 30.94 22.76 -6.73
CA GLY A 173 30.22 22.15 -5.59
C GLY A 173 28.70 22.04 -5.73
N ALA A 174 28.12 22.68 -6.75
CA ALA A 174 26.71 22.62 -7.11
C ALA A 174 26.50 21.86 -8.42
N GLY A 175 27.56 21.26 -8.96
CA GLY A 175 27.46 20.45 -10.16
C GLY A 175 26.68 19.18 -9.86
N ASN A 176 25.66 18.91 -10.65
CA ASN A 176 24.97 17.62 -10.65
C ASN A 176 26.00 16.58 -11.11
N ALA A 177 26.70 15.96 -10.18
CA ALA A 177 27.67 14.93 -10.48
C ALA A 177 27.02 13.86 -11.34
N GLY A 178 27.39 13.81 -12.61
CA GLY A 178 26.89 12.84 -13.57
C GLY A 178 26.05 13.39 -14.71
N PHE A 179 25.57 14.65 -14.69
CA PHE A 179 24.88 15.21 -15.84
C PHE A 179 25.87 15.53 -16.97
N ARG A 180 25.55 15.13 -18.19
CA ARG A 180 26.30 15.44 -19.40
C ARG A 180 25.37 15.83 -20.54
N TYR A 181 25.57 17.00 -21.13
CA TYR A 181 24.76 17.43 -22.29
C TYR A 181 24.81 16.46 -23.46
N SER A 182 25.92 15.72 -23.62
CA SER A 182 26.06 14.68 -24.67
C SER A 182 25.16 13.46 -24.47
N GLN A 183 24.51 13.34 -23.28
CA GLN A 183 23.60 12.26 -22.95
C GLN A 183 22.13 12.66 -23.10
N ALA A 184 21.88 13.92 -23.41
CA ALA A 184 20.55 14.48 -23.64
C ALA A 184 20.42 14.93 -25.12
N SER A 185 19.20 15.07 -25.57
CA SER A 185 18.92 15.67 -26.88
C SER A 185 19.50 17.08 -26.99
N SER A 186 19.85 17.48 -28.19
CA SER A 186 20.51 18.78 -28.46
C SER A 186 19.75 20.01 -27.93
N ASN A 187 18.47 19.88 -27.70
CA ASN A 187 17.59 20.92 -27.17
C ASN A 187 17.02 20.58 -25.76
N GLY A 188 17.47 19.49 -25.12
CA GLY A 188 16.93 19.03 -23.83
C GLY A 188 15.51 18.50 -23.88
N GLY A 189 14.95 18.27 -25.05
CA GLY A 189 13.55 17.85 -25.20
C GLY A 189 13.23 16.43 -24.64
N ASP A 190 14.24 15.68 -24.31
CA ASP A 190 14.16 14.38 -23.66
C ASP A 190 14.30 14.43 -22.13
N LEU A 191 14.57 15.60 -21.53
CA LEU A 191 14.55 15.72 -20.08
C LEU A 191 13.13 15.45 -19.53
N ARG A 192 13.08 14.87 -18.37
CA ARG A 192 11.85 14.76 -17.57
C ARG A 192 12.19 14.96 -16.10
N PHE A 193 11.31 15.67 -15.42
CA PHE A 193 11.36 15.83 -13.98
C PHE A 193 10.23 15.02 -13.37
N ILE A 194 10.54 14.11 -12.49
CA ILE A 194 9.57 13.22 -11.87
C ILE A 194 9.71 13.25 -10.35
N THR A 195 8.59 13.23 -9.66
CA THR A 195 8.58 13.07 -8.20
C THR A 195 9.00 11.66 -7.81
N LYS A 196 9.34 11.45 -6.54
CA LYS A 196 9.57 10.11 -5.98
C LYS A 196 8.34 9.20 -6.15
N ALA A 197 7.15 9.76 -6.24
CA ALA A 197 5.90 9.03 -6.49
C ALA A 197 5.69 8.66 -7.97
N GLY A 198 6.57 9.09 -8.88
CA GLY A 198 6.48 8.81 -10.31
C GLY A 198 5.63 9.81 -11.10
N GLU A 199 5.23 10.92 -10.50
CA GLU A 199 4.48 11.99 -11.18
C GLU A 199 5.43 12.86 -12.00
N GLU A 200 5.08 13.12 -13.26
CA GLU A 200 5.84 14.04 -14.12
C GLU A 200 5.51 15.49 -13.75
N LEU A 201 6.57 16.28 -13.50
CA LEU A 201 6.46 17.70 -13.24
C LEU A 201 6.53 18.49 -14.55
N LYS A 202 5.72 19.52 -14.65
CA LYS A 202 5.81 20.48 -15.75
C LYS A 202 7.10 21.30 -15.61
N TYR A 203 7.80 21.51 -16.70
CA TYR A 203 9.01 22.32 -16.74
C TYR A 203 9.10 23.11 -18.04
N GLU A 204 9.94 24.13 -18.02
CA GLU A 204 10.37 24.88 -19.20
C GLU A 204 11.89 24.98 -19.20
N ILE A 205 12.48 25.09 -20.37
CA ILE A 205 13.92 25.27 -20.54
C ILE A 205 14.18 26.73 -20.87
N ALA A 206 14.71 27.48 -19.92
CA ALA A 206 15.05 28.90 -20.13
C ALA A 206 16.32 29.04 -20.98
N ASN A 207 17.35 28.21 -20.73
CA ASN A 207 18.60 28.18 -21.48
C ASN A 207 19.12 26.77 -21.58
N TRP A 208 19.64 26.38 -22.74
CA TRP A 208 20.20 25.05 -22.97
C TRP A 208 21.58 25.13 -23.57
N ASN A 209 22.61 24.69 -22.82
CA ASN A 209 24.01 24.51 -23.29
C ASN A 209 24.55 25.70 -24.09
N THR A 210 24.32 26.93 -23.57
CA THR A 210 24.79 28.17 -24.20
C THR A 210 26.08 28.67 -23.56
#